data_d46d497dee595a1c6bc01ad8d30d3dc3
#
_entry.id   d46d497dee595a1c6bc01ad8d30d3dc3
#
_cell.length_a   1.000
_cell.length_b   1.000
_cell.length_c   1.000
_cell.angle_alpha   90.00
_cell.angle_beta   90.00
_cell.angle_gamma   90.00
#
_symmetry.space_group_name_H-M   'P 1'
#
loop_
_entity.id
_entity.type
_entity.pdbx_description
1 polymer ?
#
loop_
_entity_poly.entity_id
_entity_poly.type
_entity_poly.pdbx_seq_one_letter_code
_entity_poly.pdbx_strand_id
1 'polypeptide(L)'
;MRNSIKYIFVFTIFSIFLIGCSEKEPLAEKKKRAIYITTAKASLESFEDKESAIGSIRGIIDPTIATEISGKVIKLHARTGSIVNKGDLLAEIEQKDYQFQLSLAKAEVRKLEARLANQEKNYLRNLSLVDKKFISSNALDIIITEKNETFEELEISQSKKNIAQSNFEKTKIYAPISGAIEKQIPSIGDFLKIGDPV
;
A
#
# COMPACT_ATOMS: atom_id res chain seq x y z
N MET A 1 -83.64 -58.75 97.56
CA MET A 1 -83.90 -58.66 96.16
C MET A 1 -83.62 -57.28 95.53
N ARG A 2 -83.27 -56.28 96.24
CA ARG A 2 -83.07 -54.87 95.73
C ARG A 2 -81.62 -54.49 95.35
N ASN A 3 -80.66 -55.28 95.77
CA ASN A 3 -79.25 -54.97 95.39
C ASN A 3 -78.74 -55.72 94.14
N SER A 4 -79.30 -56.87 93.83
CA SER A 4 -78.93 -57.64 92.64
C SER A 4 -79.24 -56.89 91.33
N ILE A 5 -80.32 -56.12 91.29
CA ILE A 5 -80.78 -55.37 90.15
C ILE A 5 -79.77 -54.19 89.80
N LYS A 6 -79.22 -53.59 90.87
CA LYS A 6 -78.19 -52.53 90.67
C LYS A 6 -76.94 -53.03 90.01
N TYR A 7 -76.52 -54.24 90.34
CA TYR A 7 -75.26 -54.74 89.76
C TYR A 7 -75.47 -55.21 88.30
N ILE A 8 -76.67 -55.67 88.02
CA ILE A 8 -77.01 -56.06 86.59
C ILE A 8 -77.05 -54.77 85.76
N PHE A 9 -77.58 -53.67 86.29
CA PHE A 9 -77.67 -52.42 85.53
C PHE A 9 -76.26 -51.74 85.32
N VAL A 10 -75.40 -51.84 86.34
CA VAL A 10 -74.02 -51.35 86.24
C VAL A 10 -73.21 -52.22 85.25
N PHE A 11 -73.48 -53.56 85.22
CA PHE A 11 -72.73 -54.44 84.34
C PHE A 11 -73.17 -54.31 82.91
N THR A 12 -74.49 -54.02 82.63
CA THR A 12 -74.96 -53.70 81.28
C THR A 12 -74.43 -52.37 80.76
N ILE A 13 -74.36 -51.37 81.63
CA ILE A 13 -73.79 -50.07 81.25
C ILE A 13 -72.26 -50.18 80.99
N PHE A 14 -71.54 -51.01 81.72
CA PHE A 14 -70.15 -51.24 81.53
C PHE A 14 -69.84 -52.04 80.26
N SER A 15 -70.75 -52.96 79.87
CA SER A 15 -70.61 -53.73 78.65
C SER A 15 -70.88 -52.92 77.40
N ILE A 16 -71.65 -51.83 77.44
CA ILE A 16 -71.89 -50.95 76.30
C ILE A 16 -70.71 -50.02 76.08
N PHE A 17 -69.84 -49.80 77.09
CA PHE A 17 -68.67 -48.97 76.95
C PHE A 17 -67.50 -49.71 76.22
N LEU A 18 -67.56 -51.02 76.07
CA LEU A 18 -66.49 -51.82 75.41
C LEU A 18 -66.65 -52.02 73.89
N ILE A 19 -67.72 -51.43 73.31
CA ILE A 19 -67.81 -51.39 71.84
C ILE A 19 -67.02 -50.20 71.39
N GLY A 20 -65.67 -50.34 71.46
CA GLY A 20 -64.73 -49.41 70.93
C GLY A 20 -64.90 -49.25 69.42
N CYS A 21 -65.15 -48.06 69.01
CA CYS A 21 -65.09 -47.68 67.61
C CYS A 21 -63.75 -48.18 67.02
N SER A 22 -63.80 -49.22 66.20
CA SER A 22 -62.76 -49.52 65.26
C SER A 22 -62.87 -48.50 64.12
N GLU A 23 -62.30 -47.40 64.35
CA GLU A 23 -62.08 -46.41 63.30
C GLU A 23 -61.06 -47.04 62.33
N LYS A 24 -61.55 -47.51 61.23
CA LYS A 24 -60.72 -47.83 60.09
C LYS A 24 -60.12 -46.50 59.65
N GLU A 25 -58.85 -46.25 59.99
CA GLU A 25 -58.13 -45.21 59.33
C GLU A 25 -58.28 -45.42 57.82
N PRO A 26 -58.78 -44.45 57.08
CA PRO A 26 -58.74 -44.50 55.65
C PRO A 26 -57.23 -44.56 55.31
N LEU A 27 -56.87 -45.65 54.63
CA LEU A 27 -55.59 -45.72 53.98
C LEU A 27 -55.36 -44.39 53.27
N ALA A 28 -54.47 -43.53 53.87
CA ALA A 28 -54.10 -42.30 53.23
C ALA A 28 -53.49 -42.66 51.89
N GLU A 29 -54.31 -42.48 50.86
CA GLU A 29 -53.87 -42.55 49.51
C GLU A 29 -52.65 -41.58 49.37
N LYS A 30 -51.48 -42.14 49.33
CA LYS A 30 -50.29 -41.34 49.09
C LYS A 30 -50.49 -40.53 47.80
N LYS A 31 -51.04 -39.31 47.94
CA LYS A 31 -51.03 -38.36 46.84
C LYS A 31 -49.64 -38.37 46.25
N LYS A 32 -49.53 -38.98 45.08
CA LYS A 32 -48.28 -38.90 44.29
C LYS A 32 -48.01 -37.41 44.16
N ARG A 33 -46.94 -36.94 44.81
CA ARG A 33 -46.49 -35.57 44.60
C ARG A 33 -46.18 -35.40 43.13
N ALA A 34 -47.03 -34.70 42.42
CA ALA A 34 -46.77 -34.33 41.04
C ALA A 34 -45.56 -33.38 41.05
N ILE A 35 -44.49 -33.82 40.46
CA ILE A 35 -43.34 -32.96 40.22
C ILE A 35 -43.73 -32.07 39.05
N TYR A 36 -43.88 -30.78 39.32
CA TYR A 36 -44.09 -29.82 38.26
C TYR A 36 -42.79 -29.66 37.51
N ILE A 37 -42.75 -30.03 36.28
CA ILE A 37 -41.64 -29.80 35.37
C ILE A 37 -42.08 -28.72 34.38
N THR A 38 -41.24 -27.72 34.25
CA THR A 38 -41.41 -26.71 33.20
C THR A 38 -40.80 -27.27 31.92
N THR A 39 -41.61 -27.43 30.91
CA THR A 39 -41.15 -27.87 29.60
C THR A 39 -41.24 -26.71 28.64
N ALA A 40 -40.21 -26.52 27.83
CA ALA A 40 -40.22 -25.60 26.71
C ALA A 40 -40.29 -26.43 25.41
N LYS A 41 -41.10 -25.98 24.47
CA LYS A 41 -41.15 -26.58 23.14
C LYS A 41 -39.89 -26.16 22.38
N ALA A 42 -39.08 -27.11 21.97
CA ALA A 42 -37.96 -26.85 21.09
C ALA A 42 -38.49 -26.46 19.71
N SER A 43 -38.10 -25.30 19.23
CA SER A 43 -38.33 -24.85 17.87
C SER A 43 -36.98 -24.75 17.15
N LEU A 44 -36.96 -25.17 15.89
CA LEU A 44 -35.82 -24.92 15.01
C LEU A 44 -35.91 -23.47 14.55
N GLU A 45 -35.04 -22.65 15.09
CA GLU A 45 -34.77 -21.29 14.57
C GLU A 45 -33.43 -21.31 13.89
N SER A 46 -33.39 -20.81 12.65
CA SER A 46 -32.13 -20.50 12.00
C SER A 46 -31.62 -19.17 12.57
N PHE A 47 -30.48 -19.17 13.16
CA PHE A 47 -29.78 -17.92 13.51
C PHE A 47 -28.55 -17.75 12.59
N GLU A 48 -28.35 -16.54 12.14
CA GLU A 48 -27.14 -16.19 11.42
C GLU A 48 -26.07 -15.86 12.46
N ASP A 49 -25.05 -16.68 12.51
CA ASP A 49 -23.83 -16.35 13.25
C ASP A 49 -23.03 -15.34 12.40
N LYS A 50 -23.04 -14.07 12.82
CA LYS A 50 -22.35 -13.00 12.13
C LYS A 50 -21.02 -12.74 12.81
N GLU A 51 -19.97 -13.24 12.20
CA GLU A 51 -18.62 -12.85 12.57
C GLU A 51 -18.24 -11.57 11.84
N SER A 52 -17.73 -10.58 12.56
CA SER A 52 -17.18 -9.36 11.99
C SER A 52 -15.66 -9.36 12.17
N ALA A 53 -14.95 -9.15 11.07
CA ALA A 53 -13.51 -8.97 11.07
C ALA A 53 -13.14 -7.61 10.49
N ILE A 54 -12.13 -6.98 11.06
CA ILE A 54 -11.55 -5.75 10.50
C ILE A 54 -10.50 -6.18 9.47
N GLY A 55 -10.67 -5.73 8.23
CA GLY A 55 -9.74 -5.95 7.14
C GLY A 55 -9.34 -4.64 6.49
N SER A 56 -8.15 -4.57 5.91
CA SER A 56 -7.72 -3.48 5.05
C SER A 56 -7.65 -3.97 3.60
N ILE A 57 -8.16 -3.17 2.69
CA ILE A 57 -8.04 -3.40 1.25
C ILE A 57 -6.83 -2.59 0.78
N ARG A 58 -5.90 -3.27 0.10
CA ARG A 58 -4.76 -2.63 -0.55
C ARG A 58 -4.79 -2.91 -2.04
N GLY A 59 -4.28 -1.98 -2.83
CA GLY A 59 -4.06 -2.21 -4.25
C GLY A 59 -3.06 -3.36 -4.47
N ILE A 60 -3.26 -4.15 -5.54
CA ILE A 60 -2.30 -5.20 -5.95
C ILE A 60 -0.97 -4.54 -6.38
N ILE A 61 -1.05 -3.34 -6.96
CA ILE A 61 0.09 -2.51 -7.36
C ILE A 61 -0.01 -1.22 -6.56
N ASP A 62 0.93 -1.00 -5.67
CA ASP A 62 0.99 0.15 -4.76
C ASP A 62 2.43 0.70 -4.72
N PRO A 63 2.88 1.35 -5.82
CA PRO A 63 4.22 1.87 -5.91
C PRO A 63 4.38 3.17 -5.13
N THR A 64 5.43 3.27 -4.35
CA THR A 64 5.87 4.55 -3.80
C THR A 64 6.71 5.25 -4.86
N ILE A 65 6.27 6.44 -5.28
CA ILE A 65 6.99 7.26 -6.24
C ILE A 65 8.03 8.07 -5.47
N ALA A 66 9.29 7.93 -5.88
CA ALA A 66 10.40 8.67 -5.29
C ALA A 66 11.08 9.58 -6.31
N THR A 67 11.65 10.70 -5.85
CA THR A 67 12.43 11.57 -6.73
C THR A 67 13.76 10.93 -7.10
N GLU A 68 14.14 11.07 -8.37
CA GLU A 68 15.44 10.59 -8.88
C GLU A 68 16.52 11.69 -8.88
N ILE A 69 16.14 12.93 -8.54
CA ILE A 69 17.02 14.08 -8.44
C ILE A 69 16.77 14.84 -7.14
N SER A 70 17.72 15.65 -6.72
CA SER A 70 17.54 16.51 -5.55
C SER A 70 17.08 17.90 -5.96
N GLY A 71 16.24 18.53 -5.12
CA GLY A 71 15.82 19.90 -5.36
C GLY A 71 14.59 20.31 -4.59
N LYS A 72 14.22 21.58 -4.70
CA LYS A 72 13.05 22.15 -4.03
C LYS A 72 11.79 21.89 -4.83
N VAL A 73 10.73 21.45 -4.16
CA VAL A 73 9.40 21.32 -4.76
C VAL A 73 8.81 22.69 -5.01
N ILE A 74 8.51 23.00 -6.27
CA ILE A 74 7.94 24.28 -6.67
C ILE A 74 6.45 24.22 -6.95
N LYS A 75 5.96 23.04 -7.38
CA LYS A 75 4.53 22.79 -7.63
C LYS A 75 4.16 21.36 -7.31
N LEU A 76 2.92 21.21 -6.84
CA LEU A 76 2.26 19.92 -6.63
C LEU A 76 0.91 19.96 -7.38
N HIS A 77 0.72 19.00 -8.27
CA HIS A 77 -0.48 18.89 -9.10
C HIS A 77 -1.43 17.81 -8.58
N ALA A 78 -0.89 16.78 -7.90
CA ALA A 78 -1.66 15.71 -7.30
C ALA A 78 -1.82 15.93 -5.78
N ARG A 79 -2.98 15.54 -5.24
CA ARG A 79 -3.29 15.60 -3.81
C ARG A 79 -3.77 14.24 -3.33
N THR A 80 -3.64 13.98 -2.04
CA THR A 80 -4.22 12.80 -1.41
C THR A 80 -5.71 12.66 -1.81
N GLY A 81 -6.10 11.48 -2.27
CA GLY A 81 -7.44 11.16 -2.74
C GLY A 81 -7.73 11.52 -4.20
N SER A 82 -6.83 12.22 -4.92
CA SER A 82 -7.03 12.51 -6.34
C SER A 82 -6.79 11.28 -7.22
N ILE A 83 -7.57 11.17 -8.29
CA ILE A 83 -7.39 10.13 -9.31
C ILE A 83 -6.47 10.70 -10.39
N VAL A 84 -5.46 9.94 -10.78
CA VAL A 84 -4.48 10.30 -11.80
C VAL A 84 -4.39 9.20 -12.85
N ASN A 85 -4.06 9.58 -14.09
CA ASN A 85 -3.77 8.67 -15.16
C ASN A 85 -2.26 8.49 -15.32
N LYS A 86 -1.84 7.36 -15.89
CA LYS A 86 -0.44 7.16 -16.26
C LYS A 86 0.06 8.29 -17.15
N GLY A 87 1.15 8.94 -16.73
CA GLY A 87 1.75 10.07 -17.44
C GLY A 87 1.27 11.44 -16.96
N ASP A 88 0.34 11.52 -16.03
CA ASP A 88 -0.06 12.80 -15.41
C ASP A 88 1.08 13.37 -14.58
N LEU A 89 1.25 14.69 -14.63
CA LEU A 89 2.27 15.40 -13.86
C LEU A 89 1.85 15.49 -12.39
N LEU A 90 2.67 14.94 -11.50
CA LEU A 90 2.40 14.92 -10.05
C LEU A 90 3.06 16.08 -9.31
N ALA A 91 4.34 16.31 -9.59
CA ALA A 91 5.13 17.35 -8.93
C ALA A 91 6.18 17.94 -9.88
N GLU A 92 6.58 19.17 -9.59
CA GLU A 92 7.70 19.85 -10.25
C GLU A 92 8.76 20.24 -9.23
N ILE A 93 9.99 19.83 -9.49
CA ILE A 93 11.20 20.24 -8.77
C ILE A 93 11.81 21.47 -9.48
N GLU A 94 12.51 22.32 -8.76
CA GLU A 94 13.15 23.51 -9.29
C GLU A 94 14.09 23.15 -10.45
N GLN A 95 13.79 23.69 -11.65
CA GLN A 95 14.41 23.27 -12.90
C GLN A 95 15.64 24.09 -13.30
N LYS A 96 15.81 25.26 -12.69
CA LYS A 96 16.72 26.30 -13.17
C LYS A 96 18.17 25.81 -13.29
N ASP A 97 18.68 25.14 -12.27
CA ASP A 97 20.06 24.67 -12.27
C ASP A 97 20.28 23.53 -13.28
N TYR A 98 19.31 22.63 -13.39
CA TYR A 98 19.32 21.55 -14.38
C TYR A 98 19.25 22.08 -15.81
N GLN A 99 18.48 23.13 -16.05
CA GLN A 99 18.40 23.82 -17.34
C GLN A 99 19.75 24.47 -17.72
N PHE A 100 20.43 25.08 -16.75
CA PHE A 100 21.77 25.65 -16.97
C PHE A 100 22.79 24.55 -17.29
N GLN A 101 22.79 23.45 -16.54
CA GLN A 101 23.68 22.30 -16.82
C GLN A 101 23.45 21.75 -18.23
N LEU A 102 22.19 21.58 -18.62
CA LEU A 102 21.82 21.13 -19.96
C LEU A 102 22.31 22.10 -21.05
N SER A 103 22.13 23.42 -20.81
CA SER A 103 22.55 24.44 -21.75
C SER A 103 24.09 24.46 -21.92
N LEU A 104 24.81 24.27 -20.82
CA LEU A 104 26.30 24.16 -20.85
C LEU A 104 26.71 22.91 -21.64
N ALA A 105 26.13 21.76 -21.37
CA ALA A 105 26.44 20.52 -22.08
C ALA A 105 26.12 20.63 -23.60
N LYS A 106 25.00 21.25 -23.96
CA LYS A 106 24.65 21.53 -25.35
C LYS A 106 25.69 22.48 -26.04
N ALA A 107 26.21 23.44 -25.32
CA ALA A 107 27.24 24.37 -25.85
C ALA A 107 28.55 23.63 -26.11
N GLU A 108 28.95 22.71 -25.22
CA GLU A 108 30.18 21.92 -25.39
C GLU A 108 30.06 20.98 -26.61
N VAL A 109 28.92 20.32 -26.81
CA VAL A 109 28.67 19.53 -28.02
C VAL A 109 28.84 20.38 -29.27
N ARG A 110 28.17 21.55 -29.36
CA ARG A 110 28.30 22.43 -30.53
C ARG A 110 29.74 22.90 -30.79
N LYS A 111 30.51 23.16 -29.73
CA LYS A 111 31.93 23.52 -29.83
C LYS A 111 32.74 22.40 -30.48
N LEU A 112 32.56 21.15 -30.01
CA LEU A 112 33.27 19.99 -30.52
C LEU A 112 32.82 19.61 -31.94
N GLU A 113 31.53 19.73 -32.27
CA GLU A 113 31.02 19.58 -33.62
C GLU A 113 31.72 20.56 -34.62
N ALA A 114 31.82 21.83 -34.20
CA ALA A 114 32.52 22.84 -35.01
C ALA A 114 34.03 22.54 -35.17
N ARG A 115 34.68 22.06 -34.07
CA ARG A 115 36.09 21.65 -34.11
C ARG A 115 36.29 20.46 -35.04
N LEU A 116 35.47 19.43 -34.92
CA LEU A 116 35.53 18.23 -35.76
C LEU A 116 35.31 18.58 -37.22
N ALA A 117 34.32 19.42 -37.56
CA ALA A 117 34.08 19.87 -38.92
C ALA A 117 35.27 20.65 -39.52
N ASN A 118 35.99 21.43 -38.69
CA ASN A 118 37.22 22.10 -39.14
C ASN A 118 38.36 21.10 -39.36
N GLN A 119 38.54 20.13 -38.47
CA GLN A 119 39.57 19.08 -38.63
C GLN A 119 39.30 18.19 -39.83
N GLU A 120 38.04 17.89 -40.12
CA GLU A 120 37.66 17.13 -41.31
C GLU A 120 38.02 17.86 -42.61
N LYS A 121 37.74 19.17 -42.69
CA LYS A 121 38.16 20.00 -43.80
C LYS A 121 39.68 20.05 -43.91
N ASN A 122 40.43 20.13 -42.78
CA ASN A 122 41.86 20.08 -42.75
C ASN A 122 42.44 18.75 -43.25
N TYR A 123 41.83 17.63 -42.78
CA TYR A 123 42.19 16.29 -43.23
C TYR A 123 42.03 16.15 -44.77
N LEU A 124 40.85 16.51 -45.30
CA LEU A 124 40.58 16.42 -46.73
C LEU A 124 41.57 17.25 -47.57
N ARG A 125 41.91 18.44 -47.10
CA ARG A 125 42.92 19.31 -47.75
C ARG A 125 44.30 18.64 -47.77
N ASN A 126 44.74 18.09 -46.62
CA ASN A 126 46.06 17.49 -46.49
C ASN A 126 46.15 16.14 -47.23
N LEU A 127 45.07 15.39 -47.30
CA LEU A 127 45.01 14.15 -48.07
C LEU A 127 45.38 14.39 -49.55
N SER A 128 44.88 15.48 -50.15
CA SER A 128 45.21 15.86 -51.53
C SER A 128 46.68 16.34 -51.71
N LEU A 129 47.33 16.72 -50.64
CA LEU A 129 48.76 17.16 -50.65
C LEU A 129 49.71 15.97 -50.49
N VAL A 130 49.35 14.91 -49.79
CA VAL A 130 50.11 13.66 -49.70
C VAL A 130 50.21 13.00 -51.09
N ASP A 131 49.11 12.92 -51.79
CA ASP A 131 49.08 12.35 -53.15
C ASP A 131 50.06 13.07 -54.10
N LYS A 132 50.27 14.38 -53.90
CA LYS A 132 51.20 15.21 -54.64
C LYS A 132 52.62 15.23 -54.04
N LYS A 133 52.89 14.47 -52.96
CA LYS A 133 54.15 14.41 -52.20
C LYS A 133 54.58 15.75 -51.59
N PHE A 134 53.64 16.67 -51.30
CA PHE A 134 53.93 17.95 -50.63
C PHE A 134 54.03 17.85 -49.12
N ILE A 135 53.43 16.78 -48.51
CA ILE A 135 53.54 16.48 -47.10
C ILE A 135 53.92 15.02 -46.91
N SER A 136 54.49 14.68 -45.74
CA SER A 136 54.82 13.31 -45.37
C SER A 136 53.60 12.52 -44.92
N SER A 137 53.63 11.18 -45.06
CA SER A 137 52.62 10.30 -44.50
C SER A 137 52.48 10.46 -42.98
N ASN A 138 53.59 10.63 -42.28
CA ASN A 138 53.55 10.84 -40.82
C ASN A 138 52.81 12.15 -40.44
N ALA A 139 52.92 13.21 -41.22
CA ALA A 139 52.12 14.42 -40.98
C ALA A 139 50.62 14.20 -41.19
N LEU A 140 50.22 13.36 -42.13
CA LEU A 140 48.83 12.97 -42.35
C LEU A 140 48.33 12.09 -41.19
N ASP A 141 49.14 11.14 -40.68
CA ASP A 141 48.77 10.28 -39.55
C ASP A 141 48.50 11.09 -38.29
N ILE A 142 49.24 12.16 -38.01
CA ILE A 142 48.99 13.10 -36.94
C ILE A 142 47.63 13.78 -37.08
N ILE A 143 47.27 14.25 -38.29
CA ILE A 143 45.99 14.90 -38.56
C ILE A 143 44.84 13.93 -38.39
N ILE A 144 44.99 12.66 -38.81
CA ILE A 144 44.00 11.61 -38.60
C ILE A 144 43.79 11.34 -37.11
N THR A 145 44.88 11.26 -36.35
CA THR A 145 44.83 11.03 -34.92
C THR A 145 44.10 12.17 -34.20
N GLU A 146 44.47 13.44 -34.47
CA GLU A 146 43.75 14.60 -33.88
C GLU A 146 42.26 14.64 -34.25
N LYS A 147 41.91 14.29 -35.49
CA LYS A 147 40.50 14.20 -35.88
C LYS A 147 39.75 13.11 -35.09
N ASN A 148 40.39 11.95 -34.96
CA ASN A 148 39.76 10.82 -34.22
C ASN A 148 39.66 11.14 -32.72
N GLU A 149 40.67 11.76 -32.12
CA GLU A 149 40.58 12.23 -30.72
C GLU A 149 39.41 13.21 -30.53
N THR A 150 39.23 14.17 -31.42
CA THR A 150 38.09 15.10 -31.35
C THR A 150 36.77 14.43 -31.56
N PHE A 151 36.70 13.37 -32.41
CA PHE A 151 35.50 12.56 -32.58
C PHE A 151 35.12 11.84 -31.25
N GLU A 152 36.10 11.23 -30.57
CA GLU A 152 35.87 10.58 -29.29
C GLU A 152 35.49 11.61 -28.20
N GLU A 153 36.13 12.80 -28.18
CA GLU A 153 35.74 13.89 -27.30
C GLU A 153 34.27 14.31 -27.51
N LEU A 154 33.79 14.34 -28.77
CA LEU A 154 32.43 14.66 -29.14
C LEU A 154 31.43 13.58 -28.61
N GLU A 155 31.78 12.32 -28.76
CA GLU A 155 30.95 11.20 -28.24
C GLU A 155 30.80 11.28 -26.70
N ILE A 156 31.89 11.58 -25.99
CA ILE A 156 31.88 11.81 -24.53
C ILE A 156 30.99 13.01 -24.19
N SER A 157 31.10 14.12 -24.92
CA SER A 157 30.28 15.30 -24.69
C SER A 157 28.81 15.08 -25.00
N GLN A 158 28.49 14.29 -26.02
CA GLN A 158 27.13 13.85 -26.35
C GLN A 158 26.50 13.05 -25.19
N SER A 159 27.30 12.14 -24.62
CA SER A 159 26.87 11.36 -23.46
C SER A 159 26.59 12.24 -22.23
N LYS A 160 27.46 13.22 -21.97
CA LYS A 160 27.24 14.22 -20.90
C LYS A 160 25.97 15.06 -21.14
N LYS A 161 25.71 15.47 -22.38
CA LYS A 161 24.47 16.17 -22.74
C LYS A 161 23.24 15.30 -22.47
N ASN A 162 23.28 14.00 -22.81
CA ASN A 162 22.17 13.08 -22.58
C ASN A 162 21.89 12.89 -21.08
N ILE A 163 22.94 12.82 -20.24
CA ILE A 163 22.79 12.76 -18.79
C ILE A 163 22.14 14.07 -18.27
N ALA A 164 22.62 15.23 -18.70
CA ALA A 164 22.04 16.52 -18.29
C ALA A 164 20.59 16.67 -18.77
N GLN A 165 20.24 16.17 -19.94
CA GLN A 165 18.88 16.14 -20.46
C GLN A 165 17.98 15.26 -19.61
N SER A 166 18.42 14.04 -19.29
CA SER A 166 17.69 13.13 -18.42
C SER A 166 17.44 13.73 -17.03
N ASN A 167 18.46 14.35 -16.44
CA ASN A 167 18.30 15.01 -15.13
C ASN A 167 17.30 16.19 -15.20
N PHE A 168 17.32 16.96 -16.29
CA PHE A 168 16.33 18.03 -16.51
C PHE A 168 14.91 17.46 -16.65
N GLU A 169 14.72 16.36 -17.37
CA GLU A 169 13.42 15.70 -17.53
C GLU A 169 12.88 15.17 -16.19
N LYS A 170 13.77 14.63 -15.33
CA LYS A 170 13.43 14.12 -14.00
C LYS A 170 12.98 15.20 -13.01
N THR A 171 13.13 16.50 -13.37
CA THR A 171 12.56 17.59 -12.57
C THR A 171 11.03 17.61 -12.57
N LYS A 172 10.42 16.92 -13.53
CA LYS A 172 8.98 16.71 -13.63
C LYS A 172 8.67 15.26 -13.28
N ILE A 173 7.94 15.08 -12.20
CA ILE A 173 7.61 13.75 -11.68
C ILE A 173 6.23 13.37 -12.22
N TYR A 174 6.16 12.25 -12.93
CA TYR A 174 4.95 11.76 -13.56
C TYR A 174 4.45 10.47 -12.92
N ALA A 175 3.13 10.24 -13.00
CA ALA A 175 2.52 9.00 -12.56
C ALA A 175 2.94 7.81 -13.44
N PRO A 176 3.55 6.75 -12.89
CA PRO A 176 3.94 5.56 -13.65
C PRO A 176 2.76 4.66 -14.02
N ILE A 177 1.67 4.75 -13.26
CA ILE A 177 0.43 3.98 -13.43
C ILE A 177 -0.77 4.89 -13.21
N SER A 178 -1.94 4.47 -13.64
CA SER A 178 -3.22 5.12 -13.29
C SER A 178 -3.72 4.58 -11.95
N GLY A 179 -4.29 5.45 -11.10
CA GLY A 179 -4.80 5.08 -9.80
C GLY A 179 -5.21 6.27 -8.96
N ALA A 180 -5.48 6.02 -7.68
CA ALA A 180 -5.75 7.06 -6.69
C ALA A 180 -4.49 7.33 -5.86
N ILE A 181 -4.22 8.58 -5.55
CA ILE A 181 -3.13 8.98 -4.64
C ILE A 181 -3.54 8.67 -3.21
N GLU A 182 -2.90 7.69 -2.59
CA GLU A 182 -3.18 7.32 -1.20
C GLU A 182 -2.67 8.40 -0.23
N LYS A 183 -1.44 8.84 -0.43
CA LYS A 183 -0.80 9.83 0.44
C LYS A 183 0.17 10.69 -0.37
N GLN A 184 0.06 12.00 -0.21
CA GLN A 184 1.04 12.97 -0.65
C GLN A 184 1.97 13.27 0.53
N ILE A 185 3.29 13.16 0.34
CA ILE A 185 4.26 13.33 1.42
C ILE A 185 4.85 14.74 1.44
N PRO A 186 5.36 15.30 0.30
CA PRO A 186 6.01 16.60 0.32
C PRO A 186 5.00 17.76 0.27
N SER A 187 5.46 18.90 0.74
CA SER A 187 4.80 20.19 0.59
C SER A 187 5.56 21.10 -0.39
N ILE A 188 4.85 22.07 -0.97
CA ILE A 188 5.52 23.09 -1.78
C ILE A 188 6.53 23.84 -0.91
N GLY A 189 7.78 23.91 -1.37
CA GLY A 189 8.90 24.51 -0.64
C GLY A 189 9.83 23.51 0.04
N ASP A 190 9.43 22.25 0.19
CA ASP A 190 10.28 21.21 0.74
C ASP A 190 11.46 20.90 -0.20
N PHE A 191 12.58 20.57 0.40
CA PHE A 191 13.76 20.13 -0.34
C PHE A 191 13.85 18.60 -0.28
N LEU A 192 13.76 17.97 -1.44
CA LEU A 192 13.84 16.51 -1.59
C LEU A 192 15.26 16.10 -1.98
N LYS A 193 15.69 14.96 -1.46
CA LYS A 193 16.91 14.25 -1.86
C LYS A 193 16.55 13.08 -2.76
N ILE A 194 17.52 12.58 -3.49
CA ILE A 194 17.35 11.37 -4.31
C ILE A 194 16.84 10.23 -3.44
N GLY A 195 15.74 9.59 -3.84
CA GLY A 195 15.10 8.51 -3.11
C GLY A 195 13.99 8.94 -2.15
N ASP A 196 13.82 10.24 -1.90
CA ASP A 196 12.72 10.71 -1.06
C ASP A 196 11.38 10.49 -1.75
N PRO A 197 10.35 10.01 -1.01
CA PRO A 197 9.03 9.79 -1.58
C PRO A 197 8.31 11.12 -1.87
N VAL A 198 7.46 11.07 -2.90
CA VAL A 198 6.70 12.23 -3.40
C VAL A 198 5.20 12.04 -3.20
#